data_43ba896b32d728401dd10809e1be7f63
#
_entry.id   43ba896b32d728401dd10809e1be7f63
#
_cell.length_a   1.000
_cell.length_b   1.000
_cell.length_c   1.000
_cell.angle_alpha   90.00
_cell.angle_beta   90.00
_cell.angle_gamma   90.00
#
_symmetry.space_group_name_H-M   'P 1'
#
loop_
_entity.id
_entity.type
_entity.pdbx_description
1 polymer ?
#
loop_
_entity_poly.entity_id
_entity_poly.type
_entity_poly.pdbx_seq_one_letter_code
_entity_poly.pdbx_strand_id
1 'polypeptide(L)'
;MRPLQASGPANVVRVALADFRWPLDPALAEGRDETTLARTLYATPLRTDPRTGAVVPGLCSGWRASFDFRRWTFTCRAAPSIAAALRRVQRLHAPARWLFADARVGAPTATKLSVQLPYAWRRFPYALTAVAAAPRFVPGPFQLVSGSKRLVVVRREGLTVQFRRVAPLAAVREFRRGELDEVPVPVGDIRATKADSQLGPAVRARTLLGIDRASINGWSEELRRVYWETANRRDYAELIPELTDAAAYGFLGGEEGRPADFRHAVDAIPSLRKLPLWFNVPPGQALRTGALLLYAQWRDLGLGPIILRSGSETKPNSGIDRTIAAYPQAEAIPAELVLRDELGSRQLLLDALRATQQHPELQHLDDQMRNRASAIPIAWVVDARLVSPRLEGWHEDVLGNVDYAEIRSRASSRRP
;
A
#
# COMPACT_ATOMS: atom_id res chain seq x y z
N MET A 1 31.02 -14.84 13.42
CA MET A 1 30.44 -13.86 12.46
C MET A 1 31.02 -12.49 12.78
N ARG A 2 31.72 -11.84 11.85
CA ARG A 2 32.19 -10.46 12.06
C ARG A 2 30.99 -9.50 11.96
N PRO A 3 30.87 -8.55 12.88
CA PRO A 3 29.83 -7.54 12.77
C PRO A 3 30.02 -6.74 11.49
N LEU A 4 28.92 -6.54 10.75
CA LEU A 4 28.88 -5.74 9.54
C LEU A 4 29.38 -4.31 9.84
N GLN A 5 30.51 -3.95 9.28
CA GLN A 5 31.05 -2.58 9.38
C GLN A 5 30.26 -1.69 8.43
N ALA A 6 29.43 -0.82 8.97
CA ALA A 6 28.76 0.22 8.20
C ALA A 6 29.79 1.25 7.72
N SER A 7 30.22 1.16 6.47
CA SER A 7 31.19 2.05 5.83
C SER A 7 30.45 3.14 5.05
N GLY A 8 30.14 4.27 5.68
CA GLY A 8 29.57 5.42 5.00
C GLY A 8 29.77 6.71 5.80
N PRO A 9 29.75 7.90 5.15
CA PRO A 9 29.83 9.17 5.87
C PRO A 9 28.68 9.27 6.87
N ALA A 10 28.96 9.81 8.05
CA ALA A 10 28.08 9.84 9.23
C ALA A 10 26.66 10.38 8.99
N ASN A 11 26.46 11.19 7.96
CA ASN A 11 25.22 11.92 7.69
C ASN A 11 24.52 11.51 6.37
N VAL A 12 24.83 10.34 5.82
CA VAL A 12 24.19 9.83 4.61
C VAL A 12 23.45 8.55 4.94
N VAL A 13 22.14 8.51 4.64
CA VAL A 13 21.27 7.34 4.72
C VAL A 13 21.01 6.84 3.30
N ARG A 14 21.25 5.57 3.03
CA ARG A 14 21.11 4.94 1.72
C ARG A 14 19.99 3.91 1.76
N VAL A 15 18.91 4.21 1.04
CA VAL A 15 17.67 3.45 1.04
C VAL A 15 17.48 2.77 -0.31
N ALA A 16 17.16 1.49 -0.31
CA ALA A 16 16.71 0.81 -1.51
C ALA A 16 15.20 0.94 -1.69
N LEU A 17 14.80 1.33 -2.89
CA LEU A 17 13.43 1.24 -3.38
C LEU A 17 13.41 0.25 -4.55
N ALA A 18 12.35 -0.56 -4.63
CA ALA A 18 12.25 -1.57 -5.70
C ALA A 18 11.90 -0.91 -7.04
N ASP A 19 10.95 0.02 -7.02
CA ASP A 19 10.53 0.76 -8.20
C ASP A 19 9.95 2.14 -7.85
N PHE A 20 10.15 3.13 -8.71
CA PHE A 20 9.53 4.45 -8.66
C PHE A 20 9.62 5.16 -10.00
N ARG A 21 8.64 5.99 -10.28
CA ARG A 21 8.66 6.90 -11.46
C ARG A 21 9.43 8.18 -11.13
N TRP A 22 10.14 8.70 -12.13
CA TRP A 22 10.82 9.98 -12.02
C TRP A 22 10.71 10.78 -13.32
N PRO A 23 10.33 12.08 -13.29
CA PRO A 23 9.97 12.88 -12.10
C PRO A 23 8.72 12.36 -11.41
N LEU A 24 8.68 12.49 -10.07
CA LEU A 24 7.56 12.06 -9.25
C LEU A 24 6.45 13.11 -9.25
N ASP A 25 5.24 12.68 -9.57
CA ASP A 25 4.03 13.45 -9.34
C ASP A 25 3.37 13.00 -8.03
N PRO A 26 3.34 13.84 -6.98
CA PRO A 26 2.81 13.43 -5.69
C PRO A 26 1.31 13.07 -5.72
N ALA A 27 0.54 13.60 -6.70
CA ALA A 27 -0.86 13.24 -6.85
C ALA A 27 -1.08 11.84 -7.44
N LEU A 28 -0.08 11.32 -8.15
CA LEU A 28 -0.12 10.03 -8.83
C LEU A 28 0.76 8.97 -8.17
N ALA A 29 1.34 9.30 -7.00
CA ALA A 29 2.18 8.34 -6.28
C ALA A 29 1.38 7.09 -5.91
N GLU A 30 1.87 5.95 -6.37
CA GLU A 30 1.28 4.64 -6.17
C GLU A 30 2.28 3.73 -5.44
N GLY A 31 1.71 2.79 -4.69
CA GLY A 31 2.52 1.86 -3.93
C GLY A 31 3.37 2.55 -2.84
N ARG A 32 4.12 1.72 -2.14
CA ARG A 32 4.90 2.12 -0.99
C ARG A 32 6.08 3.02 -1.34
N ASP A 33 6.84 2.67 -2.37
CA ASP A 33 8.09 3.34 -2.71
C ASP A 33 7.83 4.77 -3.19
N GLU A 34 6.86 4.97 -4.08
CA GLU A 34 6.49 6.31 -4.53
C GLU A 34 5.83 7.14 -3.43
N THR A 35 5.00 6.53 -2.57
CA THR A 35 4.40 7.21 -1.43
C THR A 35 5.47 7.66 -0.43
N THR A 36 6.48 6.83 -0.18
CA THR A 36 7.64 7.18 0.66
C THR A 36 8.41 8.38 0.10
N LEU A 37 8.72 8.36 -1.21
CA LEU A 37 9.36 9.50 -1.88
C LEU A 37 8.48 10.76 -1.84
N ALA A 38 7.17 10.62 -2.11
CA ALA A 38 6.24 11.74 -2.08
C ALA A 38 6.18 12.40 -0.69
N ARG A 39 6.09 11.62 0.37
CA ARG A 39 6.07 12.13 1.75
C ARG A 39 7.40 12.75 2.18
N THR A 40 8.51 12.31 1.61
CA THR A 40 9.83 12.87 1.87
C THR A 40 10.00 14.23 1.19
N LEU A 41 9.56 14.35 -0.06
CA LEU A 41 9.74 15.54 -0.90
C LEU A 41 8.65 16.60 -0.72
N TYR A 42 7.44 16.18 -0.36
CA TYR A 42 6.26 17.04 -0.34
C TYR A 42 5.55 16.99 1.00
N ALA A 43 5.20 18.15 1.53
CA ALA A 43 4.44 18.23 2.76
C ALA A 43 2.99 17.76 2.57
N THR A 44 2.46 17.08 3.56
CA THR A 44 1.05 16.67 3.60
C THR A 44 0.21 17.63 4.45
N PRO A 45 -1.07 17.82 4.14
CA PRO A 45 -1.96 18.64 4.97
C PRO A 45 -2.05 18.13 6.41
N LEU A 46 -2.20 16.83 6.58
CA LEU A 46 -2.18 16.13 7.87
C LEU A 46 -1.26 14.90 7.74
N ARG A 47 -0.84 14.34 8.87
CA ARG A 47 -0.04 13.13 8.95
C ARG A 47 -0.73 12.09 9.83
N THR A 48 -0.34 10.85 9.74
CA THR A 48 -0.66 9.80 10.72
C THR A 48 0.52 9.66 11.67
N ASP A 49 0.24 9.56 12.97
CA ASP A 49 1.23 9.17 13.95
C ASP A 49 1.59 7.69 13.73
N PRO A 50 2.87 7.33 13.53
CA PRO A 50 3.25 5.97 13.19
C PRO A 50 3.01 4.96 14.30
N ARG A 51 2.88 5.40 15.56
CA ARG A 51 2.68 4.51 16.70
C ARG A 51 1.21 4.27 17.00
N THR A 52 0.41 5.32 16.90
CA THR A 52 -1.01 5.29 17.31
C THR A 52 -1.97 5.22 16.15
N GLY A 53 -1.52 5.50 14.91
CA GLY A 53 -2.38 5.66 13.75
C GLY A 53 -3.26 6.92 13.78
N ALA A 54 -3.17 7.75 14.82
CA ALA A 54 -3.98 8.94 14.96
C ALA A 54 -3.59 10.02 13.95
N VAL A 55 -4.56 10.86 13.55
CA VAL A 55 -4.27 12.04 12.71
C VAL A 55 -3.58 13.11 13.55
N VAL A 56 -2.45 13.57 13.06
CA VAL A 56 -1.64 14.62 13.67
C VAL A 56 -1.41 15.77 12.71
N PRO A 57 -1.05 16.98 13.23
CA PRO A 57 -0.75 18.12 12.39
C PRO A 57 0.34 17.87 11.35
N GLY A 58 0.12 18.43 10.13
CA GLY A 58 1.08 18.56 9.06
C GLY A 58 1.21 20.03 8.65
N LEU A 59 0.75 20.37 7.44
CA LEU A 59 0.57 21.77 7.02
C LEU A 59 -0.61 22.44 7.74
N CYS A 60 -1.57 21.67 8.19
CA CYS A 60 -2.72 22.13 8.95
C CYS A 60 -2.52 21.80 10.42
N SER A 61 -2.67 22.79 11.29
CA SER A 61 -2.47 22.70 12.74
C SER A 61 -3.74 22.39 13.53
N GLY A 62 -4.91 22.51 12.91
CA GLY A 62 -6.18 22.25 13.57
C GLY A 62 -7.34 22.16 12.56
N TRP A 63 -8.42 21.54 12.99
CA TRP A 63 -9.62 21.38 12.15
C TRP A 63 -10.90 21.36 12.99
N ARG A 64 -12.00 21.70 12.35
CA ARG A 64 -13.34 21.65 12.90
C ARG A 64 -14.33 21.14 11.86
N ALA A 65 -15.30 20.34 12.31
CA ALA A 65 -16.42 19.88 11.51
C ALA A 65 -17.70 20.67 11.82
N SER A 66 -18.63 20.74 10.87
CA SER A 66 -20.03 21.01 11.14
C SER A 66 -20.67 19.84 11.93
N PHE A 67 -21.81 20.07 12.54
CA PHE A 67 -22.53 19.04 13.32
C PHE A 67 -22.86 17.79 12.49
N ASP A 68 -23.16 17.98 11.21
CA ASP A 68 -23.46 16.91 10.25
C ASP A 68 -22.22 16.29 9.59
N PHE A 69 -21.02 16.66 9.99
CA PHE A 69 -19.73 16.19 9.41
C PHE A 69 -19.62 16.35 7.89
N ARG A 70 -20.39 17.22 7.28
CA ARG A 70 -20.31 17.51 5.84
C ARG A 70 -19.43 18.70 5.50
N ARG A 71 -19.27 19.65 6.42
CA ARG A 71 -18.38 20.81 6.25
C ARG A 71 -17.21 20.73 7.21
N TRP A 72 -16.02 20.89 6.65
CA TRP A 72 -14.77 20.88 7.38
C TRP A 72 -13.99 22.15 7.11
N THR A 73 -13.45 22.71 8.15
CA THR A 73 -12.57 23.87 8.09
C THR A 73 -11.26 23.52 8.78
N PHE A 74 -10.15 23.79 8.08
CA PHE A 74 -8.81 23.54 8.58
C PHE A 74 -8.05 24.86 8.67
N THR A 75 -7.25 25.02 9.73
CA THR A 75 -6.26 26.09 9.84
C THR A 75 -4.94 25.58 9.32
N CYS A 76 -4.48 26.11 8.19
CA CYS A 76 -3.33 25.56 7.48
C CYS A 76 -2.35 26.66 7.08
N ARG A 77 -1.06 26.31 7.01
CA ARG A 77 -0.10 27.07 6.22
C ARG A 77 -0.34 26.77 4.75
N ALA A 78 -0.39 27.78 3.88
CA ALA A 78 -0.59 27.62 2.44
C ALA A 78 -1.90 26.92 2.03
N ALA A 79 -3.03 27.28 2.65
CA ALA A 79 -4.34 26.73 2.33
C ALA A 79 -4.71 26.79 0.83
N PRO A 80 -4.39 27.87 0.05
CA PRO A 80 -4.62 27.88 -1.40
C PRO A 80 -3.88 26.77 -2.16
N SER A 81 -2.64 26.46 -1.77
CA SER A 81 -1.85 25.40 -2.41
C SER A 81 -2.44 24.02 -2.12
N ILE A 82 -2.89 23.80 -0.88
CA ILE A 82 -3.57 22.56 -0.50
C ILE A 82 -4.87 22.41 -1.30
N ALA A 83 -5.68 23.47 -1.38
CA ALA A 83 -6.92 23.44 -2.16
C ALA A 83 -6.66 23.15 -3.65
N ALA A 84 -5.60 23.70 -4.21
CA ALA A 84 -5.20 23.43 -5.60
C ALA A 84 -4.76 21.96 -5.78
N ALA A 85 -4.00 21.39 -4.82
CA ALA A 85 -3.58 19.99 -4.84
C ALA A 85 -4.79 19.05 -4.76
N LEU A 86 -5.74 19.29 -3.86
CA LEU A 86 -6.96 18.49 -3.73
C LEU A 86 -7.82 18.54 -5.00
N ARG A 87 -8.03 19.73 -5.57
CA ARG A 87 -8.75 19.88 -6.85
C ARG A 87 -8.02 19.18 -8.00
N ARG A 88 -6.70 19.15 -7.97
CA ARG A 88 -5.91 18.41 -8.96
C ARG A 88 -6.12 16.90 -8.82
N VAL A 89 -6.08 16.35 -7.60
CA VAL A 89 -6.38 14.93 -7.33
C VAL A 89 -7.77 14.53 -7.83
N GLN A 90 -8.79 15.40 -7.62
CA GLN A 90 -10.15 15.15 -8.12
C GLN A 90 -10.22 15.02 -9.65
N ARG A 91 -9.42 15.82 -10.39
CA ARG A 91 -9.41 15.83 -11.88
C ARG A 91 -8.59 14.70 -12.48
N LEU A 92 -7.59 14.21 -11.77
CA LEU A 92 -6.72 13.13 -12.24
C LEU A 92 -7.31 11.75 -11.92
N HIS A 93 -6.85 10.73 -12.65
CA HIS A 93 -7.04 9.33 -12.22
C HIS A 93 -6.06 8.96 -11.11
N ALA A 94 -6.05 9.77 -10.05
CA ALA A 94 -5.18 9.58 -8.91
C ALA A 94 -5.75 8.51 -7.96
N PRO A 95 -4.93 7.71 -7.27
CA PRO A 95 -5.41 6.71 -6.31
C PRO A 95 -6.32 7.29 -5.23
N ALA A 96 -6.01 8.51 -4.74
CA ALA A 96 -6.78 9.18 -3.70
C ALA A 96 -8.04 9.92 -4.20
N ARG A 97 -8.34 9.95 -5.52
CA ARG A 97 -9.44 10.77 -6.06
C ARG A 97 -10.81 10.47 -5.44
N TRP A 98 -11.06 9.21 -5.12
CA TRP A 98 -12.34 8.77 -4.57
C TRP A 98 -12.61 9.31 -3.16
N LEU A 99 -11.55 9.61 -2.39
CA LEU A 99 -11.67 10.23 -1.07
C LEU A 99 -12.19 11.68 -1.14
N PHE A 100 -12.11 12.31 -2.31
CA PHE A 100 -12.53 13.68 -2.55
C PHE A 100 -13.61 13.79 -3.63
N ALA A 101 -14.22 12.67 -4.04
CA ALA A 101 -15.24 12.66 -5.08
C ALA A 101 -16.38 13.62 -4.73
N ASP A 102 -16.70 14.53 -5.68
CA ASP A 102 -17.76 15.56 -5.56
C ASP A 102 -17.60 16.54 -4.37
N ALA A 103 -16.48 16.51 -3.67
CA ALA A 103 -16.22 17.48 -2.61
C ALA A 103 -15.95 18.88 -3.20
N ARG A 104 -16.54 19.91 -2.57
CA ARG A 104 -16.21 21.30 -2.91
C ARG A 104 -15.05 21.77 -2.05
N VAL A 105 -13.93 22.08 -2.69
CA VAL A 105 -12.70 22.48 -2.00
C VAL A 105 -12.39 23.94 -2.28
N GLY A 106 -12.18 24.72 -1.25
CA GLY A 106 -11.87 26.13 -1.32
C GLY A 106 -10.84 26.58 -0.28
N ALA A 107 -10.24 27.73 -0.52
CA ALA A 107 -9.37 28.42 0.43
C ALA A 107 -9.87 29.86 0.58
N PRO A 108 -10.82 30.11 1.49
CA PRO A 108 -11.39 31.45 1.66
C PRO A 108 -10.37 32.49 2.14
N THR A 109 -9.30 32.05 2.80
CA THR A 109 -8.16 32.90 3.18
C THR A 109 -6.84 32.14 2.96
N ALA A 110 -5.72 32.81 3.08
CA ALA A 110 -4.39 32.20 2.98
C ALA A 110 -4.15 31.08 4.02
N THR A 111 -4.89 31.10 5.13
CA THR A 111 -4.72 30.17 6.25
C THR A 111 -5.93 29.27 6.51
N LYS A 112 -7.03 29.43 5.79
CA LYS A 112 -8.23 28.62 5.96
C LYS A 112 -8.51 27.76 4.73
N LEU A 113 -8.52 26.45 4.90
CA LEU A 113 -8.98 25.48 3.92
C LEU A 113 -10.42 25.08 4.31
N SER A 114 -11.32 25.10 3.33
CA SER A 114 -12.71 24.65 3.48
C SER A 114 -12.97 23.48 2.56
N VAL A 115 -13.57 22.42 3.08
CA VAL A 115 -14.00 21.27 2.31
C VAL A 115 -15.47 20.98 2.64
N GLN A 116 -16.31 20.95 1.63
CA GLN A 116 -17.70 20.54 1.73
C GLN A 116 -17.89 19.22 1.02
N LEU A 117 -18.32 18.20 1.78
CA LEU A 117 -18.57 16.86 1.30
C LEU A 117 -20.04 16.69 0.90
N PRO A 118 -20.36 15.87 -0.10
CA PRO A 118 -21.74 15.55 -0.46
C PRO A 118 -22.43 14.60 0.56
N TYR A 119 -21.64 14.02 1.48
CA TYR A 119 -22.07 13.04 2.49
C TYR A 119 -21.42 13.36 3.85
N ALA A 120 -21.98 12.82 4.94
CA ALA A 120 -21.40 12.90 6.27
C ALA A 120 -20.14 11.99 6.35
N TRP A 121 -19.02 12.53 6.84
CA TRP A 121 -17.83 11.74 7.06
C TRP A 121 -17.07 12.21 8.31
N ARG A 122 -17.32 11.54 9.42
CA ARG A 122 -16.73 11.90 10.71
C ARG A 122 -15.21 11.81 10.74
N ARG A 123 -14.63 10.88 9.98
CA ARG A 123 -13.17 10.62 9.92
C ARG A 123 -12.48 11.28 8.71
N PHE A 124 -13.12 12.24 8.06
CA PHE A 124 -12.57 12.92 6.88
C PHE A 124 -11.12 13.45 7.04
N PRO A 125 -10.64 13.92 8.22
CA PRO A 125 -9.25 14.34 8.39
C PRO A 125 -8.22 13.29 7.92
N TYR A 126 -8.52 12.00 8.02
CA TYR A 126 -7.67 10.95 7.51
C TYR A 126 -7.45 11.04 5.98
N ALA A 127 -8.43 11.47 5.22
CA ALA A 127 -8.28 11.64 3.77
C ALA A 127 -7.17 12.64 3.41
N LEU A 128 -6.93 13.62 4.27
CA LEU A 128 -5.88 14.63 4.07
C LEU A 128 -4.47 14.11 4.38
N THR A 129 -4.32 12.94 4.96
CA THR A 129 -3.03 12.27 5.13
C THR A 129 -2.57 11.56 3.86
N ALA A 130 -3.49 11.28 2.93
CA ALA A 130 -3.22 10.56 1.69
C ALA A 130 -2.77 11.47 0.53
N VAL A 131 -2.75 12.79 0.71
CA VAL A 131 -2.47 13.75 -0.36
C VAL A 131 -1.29 14.63 0.03
N ALA A 132 -0.27 14.69 -0.83
CA ALA A 132 0.85 15.59 -0.70
C ALA A 132 0.62 16.89 -1.49
N ALA A 133 1.08 18.01 -0.98
CA ALA A 133 1.04 19.29 -1.69
C ALA A 133 2.14 19.36 -2.77
N ALA A 134 1.90 20.10 -3.84
CA ALA A 134 2.90 20.26 -4.89
C ALA A 134 4.11 21.10 -4.42
N PRO A 135 5.34 20.70 -4.76
CA PRO A 135 6.57 21.24 -4.16
C PRO A 135 6.80 22.73 -4.42
N ARG A 136 6.41 23.24 -5.60
CA ARG A 136 6.59 24.65 -5.94
C ARG A 136 5.83 25.63 -5.01
N PHE A 137 4.91 25.11 -4.21
CA PHE A 137 4.10 25.91 -3.29
C PHE A 137 4.44 25.65 -1.82
N VAL A 138 4.83 24.41 -1.47
CA VAL A 138 5.14 24.04 -0.09
C VAL A 138 6.20 22.95 -0.10
N PRO A 139 7.44 23.28 0.29
CA PRO A 139 8.49 22.28 0.39
C PRO A 139 8.15 21.25 1.46
N GLY A 140 8.53 20.01 1.20
CA GLY A 140 8.43 18.91 2.14
C GLY A 140 9.48 18.95 3.24
N PRO A 141 9.58 17.88 4.02
CA PRO A 141 10.59 17.73 5.06
C PRO A 141 12.03 17.81 4.53
N PHE A 142 12.25 17.41 3.29
CA PHE A 142 13.55 17.42 2.61
C PHE A 142 13.51 18.23 1.32
N GLN A 143 14.66 18.80 0.98
CA GLN A 143 14.89 19.47 -0.30
C GLN A 143 15.51 18.49 -1.28
N LEU A 144 15.03 18.51 -2.53
CA LEU A 144 15.62 17.74 -3.63
C LEU A 144 17.00 18.32 -3.97
N VAL A 145 18.02 17.47 -3.96
CA VAL A 145 19.38 17.79 -4.42
C VAL A 145 19.57 17.38 -5.87
N SER A 146 19.21 16.13 -6.17
CA SER A 146 19.26 15.58 -7.53
C SER A 146 18.25 14.44 -7.67
N GLY A 147 17.82 14.18 -8.91
CA GLY A 147 16.88 13.10 -9.16
C GLY A 147 16.99 12.51 -10.55
N SER A 148 16.93 11.20 -10.62
CA SER A 148 16.89 10.40 -11.84
C SER A 148 16.03 9.16 -11.65
N LYS A 149 15.78 8.38 -12.70
CA LYS A 149 15.07 7.09 -12.61
C LYS A 149 15.79 6.02 -11.76
N ARG A 150 17.04 6.25 -11.35
CA ARG A 150 17.86 5.29 -10.58
C ARG A 150 18.22 5.78 -9.18
N LEU A 151 18.26 7.10 -8.99
CA LEU A 151 18.73 7.71 -7.75
C LEU A 151 18.03 9.04 -7.51
N VAL A 152 17.46 9.19 -6.34
CA VAL A 152 16.93 10.46 -5.84
C VAL A 152 17.69 10.83 -4.58
N VAL A 153 18.29 12.01 -4.56
CA VAL A 153 19.05 12.53 -3.42
C VAL A 153 18.31 13.71 -2.82
N VAL A 154 18.02 13.62 -1.54
CA VAL A 154 17.34 14.66 -0.78
C VAL A 154 18.17 15.06 0.44
N ARG A 155 18.01 16.29 0.90
CA ARG A 155 18.78 16.84 2.03
C ARG A 155 17.89 17.62 2.98
N ARG A 156 18.18 17.48 4.27
CA ARG A 156 17.64 18.29 5.36
C ARG A 156 18.73 18.46 6.40
N GLU A 157 18.92 19.66 6.95
CA GLU A 157 19.78 20.01 8.11
C GLU A 157 20.82 18.93 8.51
N GLY A 158 21.89 18.81 7.73
CA GLY A 158 22.97 17.85 8.00
C GLY A 158 22.69 16.39 7.63
N LEU A 159 21.46 16.01 7.27
CA LEU A 159 21.11 14.65 6.82
C LEU A 159 20.89 14.62 5.32
N THR A 160 21.54 13.70 4.63
CA THR A 160 21.31 13.38 3.22
C THR A 160 20.70 11.98 3.13
N VAL A 161 19.57 11.84 2.40
CA VAL A 161 18.98 10.54 2.10
C VAL A 161 19.11 10.28 0.60
N GLN A 162 19.60 9.10 0.26
CA GLN A 162 19.77 8.62 -1.10
C GLN A 162 18.81 7.46 -1.34
N PHE A 163 17.79 7.66 -2.13
CA PHE A 163 16.88 6.60 -2.58
C PHE A 163 17.41 6.00 -3.86
N ARG A 164 17.83 4.74 -3.81
CA ARG A 164 18.39 4.01 -4.95
C ARG A 164 17.41 2.98 -5.45
N ARG A 165 17.18 2.94 -6.75
CA ARG A 165 16.39 1.88 -7.37
C ARG A 165 17.24 0.62 -7.46
N VAL A 166 16.92 -0.37 -6.64
CA VAL A 166 17.67 -1.63 -6.54
C VAL A 166 16.70 -2.80 -6.46
N ALA A 167 16.92 -3.82 -7.29
CA ALA A 167 16.08 -5.02 -7.22
C ALA A 167 16.20 -5.69 -5.83
N PRO A 168 15.11 -6.20 -5.23
CA PRO A 168 15.08 -6.63 -3.82
C PRO A 168 16.20 -7.61 -3.42
N LEU A 169 16.46 -8.63 -4.23
CA LEU A 169 17.53 -9.60 -3.95
C LEU A 169 18.94 -8.98 -4.02
N ALA A 170 19.16 -8.00 -4.90
CA ALA A 170 20.41 -7.25 -4.96
C ALA A 170 20.55 -6.33 -3.75
N ALA A 171 19.44 -5.68 -3.34
CA ALA A 171 19.41 -4.78 -2.20
C ALA A 171 19.82 -5.49 -0.89
N VAL A 172 19.33 -6.71 -0.63
CA VAL A 172 19.76 -7.49 0.53
C VAL A 172 21.25 -7.79 0.53
N ARG A 173 21.82 -8.10 -0.64
CA ARG A 173 23.28 -8.31 -0.76
C ARG A 173 24.08 -7.03 -0.52
N GLU A 174 23.62 -5.89 -1.06
CA GLU A 174 24.25 -4.57 -0.85
C GLU A 174 24.15 -4.14 0.61
N PHE A 175 23.02 -4.41 1.28
CA PHE A 175 22.86 -4.17 2.71
C PHE A 175 23.88 -4.96 3.54
N ARG A 176 24.02 -6.26 3.27
CA ARG A 176 25.01 -7.13 3.96
C ARG A 176 26.47 -6.68 3.75
N ARG A 177 26.75 -5.96 2.66
CA ARG A 177 28.08 -5.34 2.43
C ARG A 177 28.20 -3.94 3.04
N GLY A 178 27.16 -3.43 3.70
CA GLY A 178 27.13 -2.09 4.28
C GLY A 178 27.03 -0.96 3.24
N GLU A 179 26.60 -1.26 2.02
CA GLU A 179 26.41 -0.30 0.93
C GLU A 179 25.04 0.37 0.97
N LEU A 180 24.09 -0.22 1.68
CA LEU A 180 22.75 0.29 1.96
C LEU A 180 22.47 0.26 3.47
N ASP A 181 21.57 1.13 3.91
CA ASP A 181 21.21 1.28 5.31
C ASP A 181 19.78 0.81 5.61
N GLU A 182 18.96 0.77 4.58
CA GLU A 182 17.59 0.27 4.64
C GLU A 182 17.23 -0.40 3.33
N VAL A 183 16.66 -1.61 3.41
CA VAL A 183 16.21 -2.35 2.24
C VAL A 183 14.93 -3.14 2.53
N PRO A 184 14.01 -3.26 1.57
CA PRO A 184 12.89 -4.18 1.69
C PRO A 184 13.39 -5.62 1.65
N VAL A 185 12.83 -6.48 2.47
CA VAL A 185 13.10 -7.91 2.43
C VAL A 185 12.14 -8.56 1.45
N PRO A 186 12.62 -9.30 0.44
CA PRO A 186 11.73 -10.09 -0.40
C PRO A 186 10.90 -11.06 0.43
N VAL A 187 9.63 -11.20 0.13
CA VAL A 187 8.68 -11.96 0.95
C VAL A 187 9.16 -13.40 1.20
N GLY A 188 9.74 -14.07 0.20
CA GLY A 188 10.25 -15.43 0.35
C GLY A 188 11.55 -15.55 1.17
N ASP A 189 12.24 -14.44 1.46
CA ASP A 189 13.52 -14.44 2.17
C ASP A 189 13.41 -14.03 3.65
N ILE A 190 12.21 -13.80 4.15
CA ILE A 190 11.98 -13.36 5.55
C ILE A 190 12.56 -14.35 6.54
N ARG A 191 12.41 -15.65 6.31
CA ARG A 191 12.99 -16.67 7.22
C ARG A 191 14.50 -16.68 7.18
N ALA A 192 15.11 -16.56 6.01
CA ALA A 192 16.56 -16.50 5.86
C ALA A 192 17.15 -15.26 6.53
N THR A 193 16.38 -14.17 6.59
CA THR A 193 16.81 -12.91 7.20
C THR A 193 16.39 -12.76 8.67
N LYS A 194 15.51 -13.61 9.20
CA LYS A 194 15.17 -13.64 10.65
C LYS A 194 16.36 -13.89 11.57
N ALA A 195 17.41 -14.53 11.05
CA ALA A 195 18.66 -14.71 11.78
C ALA A 195 19.50 -13.42 11.89
N ASP A 196 19.21 -12.42 11.07
CA ASP A 196 19.83 -11.10 11.14
C ASP A 196 19.15 -10.28 12.23
N SER A 197 19.84 -9.96 13.31
CA SER A 197 19.37 -9.12 14.42
C SER A 197 18.99 -7.67 14.02
N GLN A 198 18.99 -7.37 12.74
CA GLN A 198 18.81 -6.06 12.14
C GLN A 198 17.46 -5.88 11.44
N LEU A 199 16.54 -6.85 11.56
CA LEU A 199 15.18 -6.70 11.05
C LEU A 199 14.48 -5.56 11.79
N GLY A 200 14.04 -4.58 11.03
CA GLY A 200 13.12 -3.55 11.52
C GLY A 200 11.74 -4.14 11.87
N PRO A 201 10.86 -3.35 12.49
CA PRO A 201 9.48 -3.76 12.74
C PRO A 201 8.81 -4.26 11.45
N ALA A 202 8.10 -5.37 11.55
CA ALA A 202 7.39 -5.95 10.42
C ALA A 202 5.94 -5.48 10.39
N VAL A 203 5.43 -5.19 9.19
CA VAL A 203 4.04 -4.84 8.93
C VAL A 203 3.33 -6.04 8.33
N ARG A 204 2.11 -6.34 8.76
CA ARG A 204 1.26 -7.33 8.08
C ARG A 204 0.82 -6.79 6.72
N ALA A 205 0.87 -7.63 5.73
CA ALA A 205 0.42 -7.35 4.38
C ALA A 205 -0.49 -8.47 3.88
N ARG A 206 -1.26 -8.19 2.83
CA ARG A 206 -2.07 -9.19 2.13
C ARG A 206 -1.38 -9.61 0.84
N THR A 207 -1.39 -10.90 0.54
CA THR A 207 -1.19 -11.36 -0.82
C THR A 207 -2.52 -11.29 -1.53
N LEU A 208 -2.58 -10.59 -2.63
CA LEU A 208 -3.76 -10.43 -3.44
C LEU A 208 -3.60 -11.13 -4.77
N LEU A 209 -4.67 -11.77 -5.23
CA LEU A 209 -4.85 -12.07 -6.64
C LEU A 209 -5.55 -10.89 -7.28
N GLY A 210 -4.81 -10.10 -8.05
CA GLY A 210 -5.38 -9.02 -8.84
C GLY A 210 -6.11 -9.57 -10.07
N ILE A 211 -7.34 -9.11 -10.29
CA ILE A 211 -8.08 -9.35 -11.52
C ILE A 211 -8.26 -8.00 -12.21
N ASP A 212 -7.50 -7.78 -13.27
CA ASP A 212 -7.54 -6.51 -14.01
C ASP A 212 -8.86 -6.36 -14.77
N ARG A 213 -9.65 -5.36 -14.38
CA ARG A 213 -10.91 -5.01 -15.02
C ARG A 213 -10.75 -4.62 -16.50
N ALA A 214 -9.65 -3.98 -16.85
CA ALA A 214 -9.41 -3.51 -18.22
C ALA A 214 -9.19 -4.66 -19.19
N SER A 215 -8.66 -5.77 -18.71
CA SER A 215 -8.35 -6.97 -19.51
C SER A 215 -9.50 -7.96 -19.59
N ILE A 216 -10.54 -7.79 -18.76
CA ILE A 216 -11.68 -8.71 -18.64
C ILE A 216 -12.95 -8.02 -19.17
N ASN A 217 -12.84 -7.29 -20.24
CA ASN A 217 -14.02 -6.79 -20.95
C ASN A 217 -14.95 -7.97 -21.28
N GLY A 218 -16.10 -8.04 -20.61
CA GLY A 218 -17.08 -9.10 -20.76
C GLY A 218 -17.20 -10.09 -19.59
N TRP A 219 -16.29 -10.06 -18.61
CA TRP A 219 -16.48 -10.87 -17.40
C TRP A 219 -17.42 -10.15 -16.43
N SER A 220 -18.56 -10.81 -16.14
CA SER A 220 -19.48 -10.33 -15.11
C SER A 220 -18.84 -10.40 -13.71
N GLU A 221 -19.42 -9.67 -12.76
CA GLU A 221 -19.02 -9.78 -11.35
C GLU A 221 -19.22 -11.21 -10.82
N GLU A 222 -20.25 -11.88 -11.28
CA GLU A 222 -20.54 -13.27 -10.97
C GLU A 222 -19.40 -14.21 -11.36
N LEU A 223 -18.86 -14.10 -12.58
CA LEU A 223 -17.74 -14.91 -13.04
C LEU A 223 -16.49 -14.69 -12.18
N ARG A 224 -16.20 -13.43 -11.81
CA ARG A 224 -15.06 -13.11 -10.96
C ARG A 224 -15.22 -13.62 -9.53
N ARG A 225 -16.46 -13.60 -9.02
CA ARG A 225 -16.77 -14.08 -7.67
C ARG A 225 -16.46 -15.58 -7.51
N VAL A 226 -16.63 -16.38 -8.55
CA VAL A 226 -16.27 -17.81 -8.49
C VAL A 226 -14.78 -17.99 -8.18
N TYR A 227 -13.90 -17.18 -8.76
CA TYR A 227 -12.47 -17.23 -8.41
C TYR A 227 -12.19 -16.80 -6.96
N TRP A 228 -12.98 -15.86 -6.41
CA TRP A 228 -12.91 -15.53 -5.00
C TRP A 228 -13.30 -16.72 -4.11
N GLU A 229 -14.41 -17.36 -4.41
CA GLU A 229 -14.97 -18.46 -3.61
C GLU A 229 -14.13 -19.73 -3.72
N THR A 230 -13.52 -19.98 -4.88
CA THR A 230 -12.74 -21.20 -5.15
C THR A 230 -11.24 -21.09 -4.85
N ALA A 231 -10.76 -19.95 -4.38
CA ALA A 231 -9.37 -19.83 -3.92
C ALA A 231 -9.19 -20.57 -2.58
N ASN A 232 -8.48 -21.68 -2.60
CA ASN A 232 -8.19 -22.47 -1.39
C ASN A 232 -7.07 -21.78 -0.60
N ARG A 233 -7.45 -20.88 0.28
CA ARG A 233 -6.57 -20.04 1.08
C ARG A 233 -5.87 -20.81 2.17
N ARG A 234 -6.51 -21.84 2.72
CA ARG A 234 -5.93 -22.70 3.74
C ARG A 234 -4.71 -23.42 3.19
N ASP A 235 -4.86 -24.15 2.08
CA ASP A 235 -3.75 -24.86 1.46
C ASP A 235 -2.64 -23.89 1.05
N TYR A 236 -3.00 -22.69 0.55
CA TYR A 236 -2.02 -21.66 0.23
C TYR A 236 -1.22 -21.23 1.48
N ALA A 237 -1.89 -21.01 2.61
CA ALA A 237 -1.24 -20.61 3.85
C ALA A 237 -0.36 -21.72 4.45
N GLU A 238 -0.81 -22.98 4.35
CA GLU A 238 -0.10 -24.13 4.91
C GLU A 238 1.10 -24.58 4.06
N LEU A 239 0.95 -24.56 2.73
CA LEU A 239 1.97 -25.05 1.81
C LEU A 239 3.04 -24.01 1.46
N ILE A 240 2.79 -22.73 1.76
CA ILE A 240 3.73 -21.64 1.50
C ILE A 240 4.01 -20.83 2.77
N PRO A 241 4.50 -21.48 3.82
CA PRO A 241 4.70 -20.84 5.11
C PRO A 241 5.77 -19.73 5.08
N GLU A 242 6.63 -19.68 4.04
CA GLU A 242 7.59 -18.61 3.84
C GLU A 242 6.92 -17.27 3.53
N LEU A 243 5.73 -17.32 2.90
CA LEU A 243 4.95 -16.15 2.53
C LEU A 243 3.96 -15.74 3.60
N THR A 244 3.40 -16.73 4.32
CA THR A 244 2.12 -16.54 4.98
C THR A 244 2.24 -16.49 6.49
N ASP A 245 1.45 -15.62 7.08
CA ASP A 245 1.15 -15.58 8.51
C ASP A 245 -0.19 -16.29 8.78
N ALA A 246 -1.19 -16.06 7.93
CA ALA A 246 -2.51 -16.70 7.99
C ALA A 246 -3.24 -16.55 6.65
N ALA A 247 -4.26 -17.39 6.43
CA ALA A 247 -5.21 -17.23 5.33
C ALA A 247 -5.99 -15.90 5.46
N ALA A 248 -6.25 -15.24 4.34
CA ALA A 248 -7.03 -14.00 4.29
C ALA A 248 -8.33 -14.24 3.51
N TYR A 249 -9.45 -14.35 4.23
CA TYR A 249 -10.77 -14.65 3.63
C TYR A 249 -11.51 -13.42 3.15
N GLY A 250 -11.10 -12.23 3.56
CA GLY A 250 -11.63 -10.96 3.16
C GLY A 250 -10.61 -9.84 3.25
N PHE A 251 -11.00 -8.63 2.90
CA PHE A 251 -10.18 -7.43 3.05
C PHE A 251 -10.18 -6.92 4.50
N LEU A 252 -11.31 -7.09 5.19
CA LEU A 252 -11.53 -6.61 6.54
C LEU A 252 -11.78 -7.76 7.54
N GLY A 253 -11.95 -8.96 7.08
CA GLY A 253 -12.28 -10.14 7.84
C GLY A 253 -12.66 -11.26 6.88
N GLY A 254 -13.84 -11.79 7.02
CA GLY A 254 -14.41 -12.84 6.17
C GLY A 254 -14.27 -14.22 6.78
N GLU A 255 -15.15 -15.13 6.32
CA GLU A 255 -15.19 -16.49 6.76
C GLU A 255 -14.61 -17.42 5.71
N GLU A 256 -14.09 -18.55 6.16
CA GLU A 256 -13.60 -19.61 5.29
C GLU A 256 -14.74 -20.23 4.48
N GLY A 257 -14.58 -20.26 3.16
CA GLY A 257 -15.46 -21.05 2.29
C GLY A 257 -15.20 -22.55 2.49
N ARG A 258 -16.23 -23.37 2.32
CA ARG A 258 -16.10 -24.83 2.42
C ARG A 258 -15.59 -25.38 1.09
N PRO A 259 -14.53 -26.21 1.07
CA PRO A 259 -14.01 -26.80 -0.18
C PRO A 259 -15.05 -27.56 -0.99
N ALA A 260 -16.04 -28.16 -0.35
CA ALA A 260 -17.15 -28.84 -1.01
C ALA A 260 -17.98 -27.91 -1.91
N ASP A 261 -18.07 -26.63 -1.56
CA ASP A 261 -18.87 -25.64 -2.27
C ASP A 261 -18.14 -25.15 -3.54
N PHE A 262 -16.82 -25.36 -3.65
CA PHE A 262 -16.01 -24.90 -4.77
C PHE A 262 -16.45 -25.54 -6.11
N ARG A 263 -16.68 -26.84 -6.11
CA ARG A 263 -17.19 -27.54 -7.31
C ARG A 263 -18.58 -27.06 -7.68
N HIS A 264 -19.45 -26.91 -6.70
CA HIS A 264 -20.80 -26.41 -6.93
C HIS A 264 -20.78 -25.01 -7.55
N ALA A 265 -19.90 -24.10 -7.04
CA ALA A 265 -19.74 -22.76 -7.58
C ALA A 265 -19.27 -22.76 -9.06
N VAL A 266 -18.38 -23.69 -9.44
CA VAL A 266 -17.93 -23.82 -10.83
C VAL A 266 -19.01 -24.44 -11.72
N ASP A 267 -19.72 -25.46 -11.24
CA ASP A 267 -20.76 -26.15 -11.98
C ASP A 267 -21.99 -25.27 -12.24
N ALA A 268 -22.24 -24.29 -11.36
CA ALA A 268 -23.31 -23.32 -11.55
C ALA A 268 -23.08 -22.39 -12.76
N ILE A 269 -21.84 -22.26 -13.25
CA ILE A 269 -21.50 -21.37 -14.37
C ILE A 269 -20.65 -22.15 -15.41
N PRO A 270 -21.27 -22.98 -16.26
CA PRO A 270 -20.54 -23.83 -17.23
C PRO A 270 -19.64 -23.06 -18.20
N SER A 271 -19.91 -21.78 -18.46
CA SER A 271 -19.10 -20.94 -19.34
C SER A 271 -17.69 -20.74 -18.80
N LEU A 272 -17.47 -20.80 -17.50
CA LEU A 272 -16.15 -20.69 -16.87
C LEU A 272 -15.17 -21.76 -17.37
N ARG A 273 -15.66 -22.93 -17.78
CA ARG A 273 -14.84 -24.02 -18.33
C ARG A 273 -14.24 -23.70 -19.70
N LYS A 274 -14.70 -22.62 -20.36
CA LYS A 274 -14.28 -22.22 -21.70
C LYS A 274 -13.61 -20.84 -21.73
N LEU A 275 -13.70 -20.04 -20.65
CA LEU A 275 -13.18 -18.69 -20.60
C LEU A 275 -11.69 -18.72 -20.22
N PRO A 276 -10.78 -18.22 -21.08
CA PRO A 276 -9.36 -18.21 -20.77
C PRO A 276 -9.03 -17.19 -19.68
N LEU A 277 -8.32 -17.63 -18.64
CA LEU A 277 -7.72 -16.79 -17.64
C LEU A 277 -6.21 -16.65 -17.92
N TRP A 278 -5.77 -15.45 -18.15
CA TRP A 278 -4.36 -15.14 -18.32
C TRP A 278 -3.77 -14.79 -16.96
N PHE A 279 -2.97 -15.68 -16.43
CA PHE A 279 -2.49 -15.62 -15.06
C PHE A 279 -1.00 -15.28 -15.00
N ASN A 280 -0.66 -14.14 -14.44
CA ASN A 280 0.72 -13.70 -14.31
C ASN A 280 1.41 -14.43 -13.15
N VAL A 281 2.56 -15.02 -13.44
CA VAL A 281 3.42 -15.64 -12.43
C VAL A 281 4.48 -14.63 -12.01
N PRO A 282 4.41 -14.12 -10.76
CA PRO A 282 5.34 -13.10 -10.30
C PRO A 282 6.77 -13.64 -10.19
N PRO A 283 7.78 -12.76 -10.24
CA PRO A 283 9.16 -13.14 -9.94
C PRO A 283 9.29 -13.49 -8.44
N GLY A 284 10.25 -14.36 -8.14
CA GLY A 284 10.46 -14.85 -6.77
C GLY A 284 9.86 -16.22 -6.55
N GLN A 285 10.62 -17.11 -5.92
CA GLN A 285 10.28 -18.53 -5.82
C GLN A 285 8.98 -18.75 -5.06
N ALA A 286 8.80 -18.12 -3.91
CA ALA A 286 7.65 -18.35 -3.06
C ALA A 286 6.34 -17.83 -3.67
N LEU A 287 6.33 -16.61 -4.25
CA LEU A 287 5.17 -16.08 -4.97
C LEU A 287 4.84 -16.92 -6.21
N ARG A 288 5.88 -17.39 -6.92
CA ARG A 288 5.70 -18.30 -8.05
C ARG A 288 5.06 -19.62 -7.62
N THR A 289 5.53 -20.22 -6.50
CA THR A 289 4.96 -21.45 -5.95
C THR A 289 3.48 -21.25 -5.61
N GLY A 290 3.14 -20.12 -4.98
CA GLY A 290 1.74 -19.78 -4.67
C GLY A 290 0.87 -19.61 -5.90
N ALA A 291 1.37 -18.98 -6.96
CA ALA A 291 0.67 -18.86 -8.23
C ALA A 291 0.43 -20.23 -8.88
N LEU A 292 1.42 -21.09 -8.86
CA LEU A 292 1.30 -22.46 -9.40
C LEU A 292 0.35 -23.32 -8.58
N LEU A 293 0.30 -23.15 -7.28
CA LEU A 293 -0.66 -23.83 -6.41
C LEU A 293 -2.10 -23.44 -6.76
N LEU A 294 -2.41 -22.15 -6.84
CA LEU A 294 -3.74 -21.66 -7.25
C LEU A 294 -4.08 -22.13 -8.67
N TYR A 295 -3.13 -22.12 -9.59
CA TYR A 295 -3.30 -22.67 -10.93
C TYR A 295 -3.72 -24.14 -10.90
N ALA A 296 -3.03 -24.97 -10.11
CA ALA A 296 -3.36 -26.39 -9.98
C ALA A 296 -4.75 -26.60 -9.40
N GLN A 297 -5.09 -25.88 -8.33
CA GLN A 297 -6.39 -25.96 -7.67
C GLN A 297 -7.54 -25.61 -8.62
N TRP A 298 -7.44 -24.53 -9.37
CA TRP A 298 -8.48 -24.11 -10.32
C TRP A 298 -8.59 -25.03 -11.52
N ARG A 299 -7.46 -25.55 -12.02
CA ARG A 299 -7.47 -26.56 -13.08
C ARG A 299 -8.21 -27.82 -12.63
N ASP A 300 -7.96 -28.29 -11.41
CA ASP A 300 -8.59 -29.49 -10.87
C ASP A 300 -10.11 -29.31 -10.61
N LEU A 301 -10.55 -28.08 -10.42
CA LEU A 301 -11.97 -27.69 -10.36
C LEU A 301 -12.60 -27.58 -11.77
N GLY A 302 -11.80 -27.66 -12.82
CA GLY A 302 -12.25 -27.53 -14.20
C GLY A 302 -12.54 -26.12 -14.65
N LEU A 303 -11.99 -25.11 -13.95
CA LEU A 303 -11.98 -23.74 -14.44
C LEU A 303 -11.18 -23.66 -15.73
N GLY A 304 -11.67 -22.86 -16.69
CA GLY A 304 -11.28 -22.82 -18.09
C GLY A 304 -9.79 -22.69 -18.37
N PRO A 305 -9.33 -22.61 -19.59
CA PRO A 305 -7.90 -22.66 -19.86
C PRO A 305 -7.17 -21.53 -19.12
N ILE A 306 -6.32 -21.90 -18.16
CA ILE A 306 -5.49 -20.95 -17.44
C ILE A 306 -4.14 -20.90 -18.13
N ILE A 307 -3.81 -19.74 -18.69
CA ILE A 307 -2.59 -19.51 -19.45
C ILE A 307 -1.60 -18.78 -18.54
N LEU A 308 -0.58 -19.51 -18.10
CA LEU A 308 0.48 -18.93 -17.28
C LEU A 308 1.39 -18.04 -18.13
N ARG A 309 1.70 -16.87 -17.63
CA ARG A 309 2.65 -15.92 -18.23
C ARG A 309 3.69 -15.50 -17.22
N SER A 310 4.92 -15.34 -17.67
CA SER A 310 6.02 -14.78 -16.90
C SER A 310 6.54 -13.54 -17.61
N GLY A 311 6.61 -12.41 -16.91
CA GLY A 311 7.18 -11.17 -17.42
C GLY A 311 6.17 -10.03 -17.63
N SER A 312 6.71 -8.82 -17.81
CA SER A 312 5.94 -7.56 -17.85
C SER A 312 5.36 -7.17 -19.20
N GLU A 313 5.57 -7.97 -20.25
CA GLU A 313 5.32 -7.52 -21.63
C GLU A 313 3.86 -7.61 -22.09
N THR A 314 3.03 -8.31 -21.39
CA THR A 314 1.60 -8.43 -21.73
C THR A 314 0.78 -8.20 -20.48
N LYS A 315 -0.17 -7.30 -20.53
CA LYS A 315 -1.11 -7.07 -19.43
C LYS A 315 -1.93 -8.35 -19.19
N PRO A 316 -1.58 -9.18 -18.18
CA PRO A 316 -2.39 -10.32 -17.83
C PRO A 316 -3.71 -9.83 -17.24
N ASN A 317 -4.77 -10.62 -17.36
CA ASN A 317 -6.03 -10.30 -16.73
C ASN A 317 -6.10 -10.73 -15.26
N SER A 318 -5.07 -11.40 -14.77
CA SER A 318 -4.91 -11.74 -13.35
C SER A 318 -3.45 -11.95 -12.97
N GLY A 319 -3.16 -11.89 -11.69
CA GLY A 319 -1.83 -12.13 -11.15
C GLY A 319 -1.81 -12.02 -9.63
N ILE A 320 -0.75 -12.52 -9.03
CA ILE A 320 -0.54 -12.37 -7.59
C ILE A 320 0.24 -11.10 -7.33
N ASP A 321 -0.29 -10.29 -6.45
CA ASP A 321 0.33 -9.06 -5.96
C ASP A 321 0.31 -9.03 -4.44
N ARG A 322 1.07 -8.10 -3.87
CA ARG A 322 1.13 -7.87 -2.43
C ARG A 322 0.69 -6.45 -2.11
N THR A 323 -0.34 -6.34 -1.31
CA THR A 323 -0.81 -5.06 -0.79
C THR A 323 -0.62 -5.01 0.72
N ILE A 324 0.04 -3.96 1.21
CA ILE A 324 0.18 -3.71 2.64
C ILE A 324 -1.17 -3.27 3.20
N ALA A 325 -1.59 -3.92 4.27
CA ALA A 325 -2.77 -3.54 5.01
C ALA A 325 -2.48 -3.54 6.50
N ALA A 326 -2.76 -2.44 7.15
CA ALA A 326 -2.58 -2.22 8.57
C ALA A 326 -3.67 -2.87 9.42
N TYR A 327 -3.79 -4.16 9.34
CA TYR A 327 -5.02 -4.80 9.77
C TYR A 327 -5.22 -4.94 11.27
N PRO A 328 -4.24 -5.28 12.11
CA PRO A 328 -4.44 -5.33 13.56
C PRO A 328 -4.74 -3.97 14.18
N GLN A 329 -4.49 -2.90 13.43
CA GLN A 329 -4.67 -1.50 13.84
C GLN A 329 -5.75 -0.78 13.03
N ALA A 330 -6.60 -1.53 12.32
CA ALA A 330 -7.72 -0.98 11.54
C ALA A 330 -8.71 -0.20 12.39
N GLU A 331 -8.75 -0.42 13.70
CA GLU A 331 -9.51 0.42 14.61
C GLU A 331 -8.98 1.86 14.67
N ALA A 332 -7.68 2.05 14.48
CA ALA A 332 -7.04 3.36 14.48
C ALA A 332 -7.11 4.06 13.12
N ILE A 333 -7.09 3.31 12.01
CA ILE A 333 -7.16 3.85 10.65
C ILE A 333 -8.47 3.43 9.99
N PRO A 334 -9.25 4.36 9.42
CA PRO A 334 -10.50 4.02 8.75
C PRO A 334 -10.32 3.02 7.61
N ALA A 335 -11.22 2.05 7.52
CA ALA A 335 -11.20 1.03 6.47
C ALA A 335 -11.20 1.64 5.06
N GLU A 336 -11.87 2.77 4.85
CA GLU A 336 -11.88 3.51 3.60
C GLU A 336 -10.50 3.96 3.13
N LEU A 337 -9.57 4.25 4.04
CA LEU A 337 -8.18 4.56 3.67
C LEU A 337 -7.37 3.31 3.36
N VAL A 338 -7.59 2.26 4.13
CA VAL A 338 -6.93 0.97 3.88
C VAL A 338 -7.32 0.43 2.50
N LEU A 339 -8.59 0.60 2.12
CA LEU A 339 -9.17 0.09 0.88
C LEU A 339 -9.15 1.11 -0.29
N ARG A 340 -8.54 2.28 -0.12
CA ARG A 340 -8.59 3.36 -1.13
C ARG A 340 -8.21 2.91 -2.54
N ASP A 341 -7.27 2.00 -2.66
CA ASP A 341 -6.78 1.51 -3.95
C ASP A 341 -7.73 0.48 -4.57
N GLU A 342 -8.53 -0.19 -3.75
CA GLU A 342 -9.53 -1.16 -4.16
C GLU A 342 -10.93 -0.55 -4.37
N LEU A 343 -11.20 0.63 -3.80
CA LEU A 343 -12.55 1.23 -3.81
C LEU A 343 -13.07 1.53 -5.21
N GLY A 344 -12.29 1.94 -6.15
CA GLY A 344 -12.60 2.07 -7.59
C GLY A 344 -13.94 2.73 -7.96
N SER A 345 -14.82 3.05 -7.02
CA SER A 345 -16.11 3.68 -7.26
C SER A 345 -16.60 4.50 -6.07
N ARG A 346 -17.42 5.54 -6.37
CA ARG A 346 -18.08 6.36 -5.35
C ARG A 346 -18.99 5.53 -4.44
N GLN A 347 -19.69 4.54 -5.00
CA GLN A 347 -20.63 3.71 -4.22
C GLN A 347 -19.89 2.92 -3.15
N LEU A 348 -18.77 2.29 -3.49
CA LEU A 348 -17.94 1.57 -2.51
C LEU A 348 -17.42 2.50 -1.40
N LEU A 349 -17.04 3.74 -1.74
CA LEU A 349 -16.66 4.71 -0.72
C LEU A 349 -17.81 5.00 0.24
N LEU A 350 -19.04 5.22 -0.28
CA LEU A 350 -20.21 5.45 0.55
C LEU A 350 -20.53 4.26 1.46
N ASP A 351 -20.36 3.06 0.97
CA ASP A 351 -20.58 1.84 1.73
C ASP A 351 -19.50 1.66 2.81
N ALA A 352 -18.23 1.93 2.47
CA ALA A 352 -17.14 1.96 3.46
C ALA A 352 -17.36 2.99 4.55
N LEU A 353 -17.87 4.18 4.19
CA LEU A 353 -18.21 5.23 5.17
C LEU A 353 -19.35 4.83 6.11
N ARG A 354 -20.34 4.11 5.62
CA ARG A 354 -21.41 3.57 6.47
C ARG A 354 -20.86 2.48 7.38
N ALA A 355 -20.11 1.54 6.84
CA ALA A 355 -19.50 0.44 7.58
C ALA A 355 -18.58 0.93 8.72
N THR A 356 -17.80 1.98 8.50
CA THR A 356 -16.91 2.54 9.53
C THR A 356 -17.61 3.34 10.63
N GLN A 357 -18.89 3.68 10.45
CA GLN A 357 -19.68 4.33 11.49
C GLN A 357 -20.34 3.32 12.43
N GLN A 358 -20.54 2.08 11.99
CA GLN A 358 -21.21 1.02 12.73
C GLN A 358 -20.40 -0.28 12.57
N HIS A 359 -19.75 -0.71 13.62
CA HIS A 359 -18.83 -1.87 13.60
C HIS A 359 -19.42 -3.15 12.93
N PRO A 360 -20.71 -3.47 13.04
CA PRO A 360 -21.27 -4.66 12.38
C PRO A 360 -21.26 -4.63 10.86
N GLU A 361 -21.11 -3.45 10.24
CA GLU A 361 -21.21 -3.30 8.78
C GLU A 361 -19.90 -3.54 8.03
N LEU A 362 -18.78 -3.77 8.73
CA LEU A 362 -17.52 -4.15 8.08
C LEU A 362 -17.68 -5.44 7.28
N GLN A 363 -18.46 -6.39 7.78
CA GLN A 363 -18.79 -7.62 7.05
C GLN A 363 -19.52 -7.33 5.74
N HIS A 364 -20.47 -6.39 5.75
CA HIS A 364 -21.19 -5.97 4.54
C HIS A 364 -20.26 -5.37 3.48
N LEU A 365 -19.24 -4.63 3.91
CA LEU A 365 -18.24 -4.11 3.00
C LEU A 365 -17.40 -5.22 2.38
N ASP A 366 -16.97 -6.21 3.17
CA ASP A 366 -16.26 -7.40 2.64
C ASP A 366 -17.15 -8.18 1.64
N ASP A 367 -18.45 -8.32 1.91
CA ASP A 367 -19.39 -8.95 0.99
C ASP A 367 -19.50 -8.20 -0.34
N GLN A 368 -19.52 -6.87 -0.30
CA GLN A 368 -19.51 -6.06 -1.51
C GLN A 368 -18.21 -6.18 -2.30
N MET A 369 -17.07 -6.19 -1.61
CA MET A 369 -15.76 -6.40 -2.24
C MET A 369 -15.69 -7.80 -2.86
N ARG A 370 -16.21 -8.81 -2.19
CA ARG A 370 -16.34 -10.18 -2.73
C ARG A 370 -17.20 -10.23 -3.97
N ASN A 371 -18.37 -9.60 -3.96
CA ASN A 371 -19.27 -9.58 -5.11
C ASN A 371 -18.62 -8.93 -6.34
N ARG A 372 -17.80 -7.92 -6.15
CA ARG A 372 -17.04 -7.28 -7.25
C ARG A 372 -15.84 -8.09 -7.68
N ALA A 373 -15.18 -8.77 -6.75
CA ALA A 373 -14.00 -9.62 -6.94
C ALA A 373 -12.95 -9.01 -7.90
N SER A 374 -12.72 -7.70 -7.80
CA SER A 374 -11.70 -7.01 -8.62
C SER A 374 -10.28 -7.28 -8.12
N ALA A 375 -10.15 -7.65 -6.84
CA ALA A 375 -8.96 -8.21 -6.24
C ALA A 375 -9.40 -9.24 -5.19
N ILE A 376 -8.67 -10.31 -5.04
CA ILE A 376 -9.02 -11.43 -4.16
C ILE A 376 -7.96 -11.57 -3.07
N PRO A 377 -8.29 -11.34 -1.81
CA PRO A 377 -7.36 -11.60 -0.71
C PRO A 377 -7.10 -13.10 -0.59
N ILE A 378 -5.84 -13.47 -0.45
CA ILE A 378 -5.40 -14.88 -0.37
C ILE A 378 -4.79 -15.17 1.00
N ALA A 379 -3.80 -14.36 1.42
CA ALA A 379 -3.08 -14.60 2.65
C ALA A 379 -2.58 -13.31 3.27
N TRP A 380 -2.42 -13.31 4.58
CA TRP A 380 -1.66 -12.33 5.32
C TRP A 380 -0.19 -12.70 5.29
N VAL A 381 0.66 -11.75 5.00
CA VAL A 381 2.10 -11.93 4.95
C VAL A 381 2.78 -10.91 5.86
N VAL A 382 3.98 -11.24 6.30
CA VAL A 382 4.83 -10.29 7.03
C VAL A 382 5.63 -9.50 6.01
N ASP A 383 5.50 -8.19 6.04
CA ASP A 383 6.33 -7.27 5.28
C ASP A 383 7.44 -6.74 6.18
N ALA A 384 8.69 -7.03 5.83
CA ALA A 384 9.84 -6.72 6.66
C ALA A 384 10.86 -5.88 5.91
N ARG A 385 11.69 -5.16 6.68
CA ARG A 385 12.86 -4.44 6.18
C ARG A 385 14.10 -4.81 6.98
N LEU A 386 15.25 -4.84 6.34
CA LEU A 386 16.53 -4.78 7.03
C LEU A 386 16.88 -3.31 7.25
N VAL A 387 17.18 -2.98 8.48
CA VAL A 387 17.48 -1.60 8.91
C VAL A 387 18.81 -1.59 9.65
N SER A 388 19.71 -0.72 9.23
CA SER A 388 21.02 -0.56 9.87
C SER A 388 20.85 -0.06 11.31
N PRO A 389 21.57 -0.65 12.29
CA PRO A 389 21.52 -0.21 13.67
C PRO A 389 22.04 1.23 13.89
N ARG A 390 22.65 1.84 12.87
CA ARG A 390 23.03 3.26 12.92
C ARG A 390 21.87 4.24 12.70
N LEU A 391 20.70 3.74 12.23
CA LEU A 391 19.51 4.55 12.02
C LEU A 391 18.67 4.58 13.30
N GLU A 392 18.70 5.73 13.97
CA GLU A 392 17.84 6.00 15.13
C GLU A 392 16.54 6.68 14.67
N GLY A 393 15.45 6.43 15.38
CA GLY A 393 14.16 7.02 15.08
C GLY A 393 13.48 6.45 13.83
N TRP A 394 14.01 5.36 13.26
CA TRP A 394 13.37 4.67 12.16
C TRP A 394 12.09 4.01 12.62
N HIS A 395 11.00 4.38 12.00
CA HIS A 395 9.67 3.81 12.23
C HIS A 395 8.93 3.65 10.90
N GLU A 396 8.25 2.54 10.76
CA GLU A 396 7.32 2.28 9.68
C GLU A 396 5.90 2.44 10.20
N ASP A 397 5.07 3.21 9.49
CA ASP A 397 3.66 3.33 9.86
C ASP A 397 2.90 2.05 9.49
N VAL A 398 1.66 1.96 9.95
CA VAL A 398 0.77 0.82 9.72
C VAL A 398 0.47 0.54 8.23
N LEU A 399 0.74 1.47 7.34
CA LEU A 399 0.62 1.33 5.89
C LEU A 399 1.97 1.00 5.23
N GLY A 400 3.02 0.79 6.02
CA GLY A 400 4.35 0.47 5.54
C GLY A 400 5.16 1.66 5.03
N ASN A 401 4.79 2.90 5.39
CA ASN A 401 5.56 4.07 5.02
C ASN A 401 6.55 4.46 6.12
N VAL A 402 7.72 4.95 5.72
CA VAL A 402 8.76 5.41 6.64
C VAL A 402 8.79 6.94 6.63
N ASP A 403 8.80 7.54 7.82
CA ASP A 403 9.02 8.98 7.98
C ASP A 403 10.50 9.28 8.21
N TYR A 404 11.21 9.62 7.14
CA TYR A 404 12.63 9.96 7.20
C TYR A 404 12.90 11.27 7.94
N ALA A 405 11.89 12.09 8.22
CA ALA A 405 12.06 13.30 9.00
C ALA A 405 12.40 13.04 10.46
N GLU A 406 12.09 11.88 10.99
CA GLU A 406 12.39 11.47 12.36
C GLU A 406 13.74 10.74 12.49
N ILE A 407 14.36 10.35 11.36
CA ILE A 407 15.58 9.55 11.34
C ILE A 407 16.80 10.39 11.70
N ARG A 408 17.65 9.85 12.54
CA ARG A 408 19.00 10.32 12.85
C ARG A 408 20.01 9.25 12.51
N SER A 409 21.16 9.63 11.95
CA SER A 409 22.25 8.69 11.69
C SER A 409 23.33 8.87 12.74
N ARG A 410 23.62 7.84 13.51
CA ARG A 410 24.84 7.85 14.37
C ARG A 410 26.07 7.72 13.50
N ALA A 411 27.08 8.53 13.77
CA ALA A 411 28.42 8.27 13.27
C ALA A 411 28.84 6.88 13.76
N SER A 412 29.35 6.03 12.85
CA SER A 412 29.92 4.76 13.29
C SER A 412 31.06 5.08 14.24
N SER A 413 30.85 4.85 15.53
CA SER A 413 31.96 4.88 16.49
C SER A 413 32.93 3.78 16.02
N ARG A 414 34.02 4.18 15.38
CA ARG A 414 35.19 3.30 15.26
C ARG A 414 35.58 2.96 16.70
N ARG A 415 35.26 1.80 17.16
CA ARG A 415 36.02 1.24 18.29
C ARG A 415 37.40 0.93 17.73
N PRO A 416 38.46 1.41 18.39
CA PRO A 416 39.83 1.17 18.01
C PRO A 416 40.18 -0.33 17.95
#